data_ee10c9c8499b8ee30d9a4d594bdae232
#
_entry.id   ee10c9c8499b8ee30d9a4d594bdae232
#
_cell.length_a   1.000
_cell.length_b   1.000
_cell.length_c   1.000
_cell.angle_alpha   90.00
_cell.angle_beta   90.00
_cell.angle_gamma   90.00
#
_symmetry.space_group_name_H-M   'P 1'
#
loop_
_entity.id
_entity.type
_entity.pdbx_description
1 polymer ?
#
loop_
_entity_poly.entity_id
_entity_poly.type
_entity_poly.pdbx_seq_one_letter_code
_entity_poly.pdbx_strand_id
1 'polypeptide(L)'
;MKRLISTLFAGALLAGAAVLAPLAQAQTTLTLGGSDAIGTVLDRSNAMFTKLVNERAAGKVKINFIQGEQLGNDVQVIEQMMKGAVHIYGDVLDWYANWVKDYAVFAWGFTFRDNDHFQRFLETDTFKAMAEELRAKHGLRILAAAPSQPRVLFAKKAVNTPADLSDVKMRVPEIKTYLNLWQTLGTKPARVAWAEVFLGLKTGVIDAAEGPISSAYAAKFHQAAPMVMRTDHLVSSIHITINDKAFQALPADVQKIMVDAARESVAWGRQPAEAETEDVVKKMADEGAKIIKLDRGPFADKAIAAVDAMEKDGAWSAGLWKKIRDTK
;
A
#
# COMPACT_ATOMS: atom_id res chain seq x y z
N MET A 1 51.17 -29.08 -82.69
CA MET A 1 50.15 -30.09 -82.38
C MET A 1 49.58 -29.75 -81.02
N LYS A 2 48.52 -29.02 -81.00
CA LYS A 2 48.02 -28.35 -79.80
C LYS A 2 46.66 -28.90 -79.47
N ARG A 3 46.43 -29.42 -78.28
CA ARG A 3 45.10 -29.75 -77.74
C ARG A 3 44.65 -28.71 -76.77
N LEU A 4 43.52 -28.08 -77.07
CA LEU A 4 42.77 -27.20 -76.17
C LEU A 4 42.03 -28.08 -75.15
N ILE A 5 42.13 -27.70 -73.91
CA ILE A 5 41.34 -28.22 -72.80
C ILE A 5 40.35 -27.15 -72.37
N SER A 6 39.07 -27.40 -72.57
CA SER A 6 37.97 -26.56 -72.13
C SER A 6 37.65 -26.86 -70.67
N THR A 7 37.75 -25.87 -69.81
CA THR A 7 37.35 -25.96 -68.39
C THR A 7 35.93 -25.41 -68.23
N LEU A 8 34.99 -26.23 -67.87
CA LEU A 8 33.64 -25.89 -67.47
C LEU A 8 33.66 -25.35 -66.00
N PHE A 9 33.21 -24.13 -65.85
CA PHE A 9 32.91 -23.54 -64.53
C PHE A 9 31.49 -23.94 -64.12
N ALA A 10 31.36 -24.77 -63.12
CA ALA A 10 30.10 -25.06 -62.44
C ALA A 10 29.93 -24.04 -61.30
N GLY A 11 29.08 -23.05 -61.49
CA GLY A 11 28.70 -22.10 -60.44
C GLY A 11 27.70 -22.76 -59.45
N ALA A 12 28.12 -23.02 -58.24
CA ALA A 12 27.23 -23.44 -57.18
C ALA A 12 26.55 -22.21 -56.54
N LEU A 13 25.26 -22.03 -56.80
CA LEU A 13 24.39 -21.09 -56.08
C LEU A 13 24.18 -21.63 -54.65
N LEU A 14 24.89 -21.08 -53.68
CA LEU A 14 24.58 -21.21 -52.26
C LEU A 14 23.44 -20.27 -51.93
N ALA A 15 22.20 -20.72 -51.94
CA ALA A 15 21.05 -20.06 -51.36
C ALA A 15 21.21 -20.05 -49.83
N GLY A 16 21.68 -18.93 -49.30
CA GLY A 16 21.75 -18.68 -47.87
C GLY A 16 20.35 -18.58 -47.29
N ALA A 17 19.86 -19.62 -46.67
CA ALA A 17 18.71 -19.57 -45.77
C ALA A 17 19.09 -18.71 -44.56
N ALA A 18 18.73 -17.42 -44.55
CA ALA A 18 18.79 -16.58 -43.35
C ALA A 18 17.80 -17.19 -42.34
N VAL A 19 18.30 -18.00 -41.42
CA VAL A 19 17.55 -18.42 -40.24
C VAL A 19 17.30 -17.15 -39.42
N LEU A 20 16.09 -16.60 -39.52
CA LEU A 20 15.60 -15.59 -38.57
C LEU A 20 15.52 -16.27 -37.21
N ALA A 21 16.63 -16.24 -36.47
CA ALA A 21 16.60 -16.55 -35.05
C ALA A 21 15.61 -15.58 -34.39
N PRO A 22 14.61 -16.06 -33.65
CA PRO A 22 13.75 -15.17 -32.87
C PRO A 22 14.66 -14.35 -31.95
N LEU A 23 14.64 -13.02 -32.10
CA LEU A 23 15.29 -12.12 -31.17
C LEU A 23 14.73 -12.47 -29.77
N ALA A 24 15.54 -13.13 -28.96
CA ALA A 24 15.21 -13.39 -27.56
C ALA A 24 14.95 -12.02 -26.92
N GLN A 25 13.70 -11.67 -26.73
CA GLN A 25 13.34 -10.43 -26.08
C GLN A 25 13.87 -10.52 -24.66
N ALA A 26 14.82 -9.64 -24.33
CA ALA A 26 15.43 -9.63 -23.01
C ALA A 26 14.34 -9.50 -21.94
N GLN A 27 14.36 -10.37 -20.95
CA GLN A 27 13.42 -10.36 -19.83
C GLN A 27 13.52 -9.02 -19.09
N THR A 28 12.42 -8.28 -19.00
CA THR A 28 12.35 -7.05 -18.21
C THR A 28 12.25 -7.41 -16.74
N THR A 29 13.18 -6.92 -15.92
CA THR A 29 13.13 -7.09 -14.46
C THR A 29 12.55 -5.84 -13.82
N LEU A 30 11.50 -6.00 -13.02
CA LEU A 30 10.87 -4.94 -12.24
C LEU A 30 11.11 -5.20 -10.74
N THR A 31 11.43 -4.15 -9.98
CA THR A 31 11.59 -4.23 -8.53
C THR A 31 10.29 -3.79 -7.87
N LEU A 32 9.77 -4.62 -6.96
CA LEU A 32 8.65 -4.29 -6.07
C LEU A 32 9.21 -4.09 -4.67
N GLY A 33 8.87 -2.96 -4.03
CA GLY A 33 9.14 -2.68 -2.63
C GLY A 33 7.89 -2.89 -1.77
N GLY A 34 8.10 -3.39 -0.54
CA GLY A 34 7.07 -3.46 0.50
C GLY A 34 7.72 -3.20 1.84
N SER A 35 7.06 -2.40 2.70
CA SER A 35 7.61 -2.01 4.01
C SER A 35 7.15 -2.92 5.14
N ASP A 36 6.06 -3.65 4.97
CA ASP A 36 5.47 -4.46 6.03
C ASP A 36 6.28 -5.73 6.34
N ALA A 37 6.07 -6.28 7.53
CA ALA A 37 6.76 -7.49 7.97
C ALA A 37 6.33 -8.72 7.14
N ILE A 38 7.26 -9.65 6.95
CA ILE A 38 7.02 -10.89 6.20
C ILE A 38 5.87 -11.67 6.84
N GLY A 39 4.94 -12.12 6.00
CA GLY A 39 3.78 -12.93 6.39
C GLY A 39 2.54 -12.14 6.80
N THR A 40 2.59 -10.81 6.82
CA THR A 40 1.39 -9.97 7.00
C THR A 40 0.47 -10.01 5.78
N VAL A 41 -0.73 -9.47 5.90
CA VAL A 41 -1.69 -9.41 4.79
C VAL A 41 -1.12 -8.62 3.61
N LEU A 42 -0.47 -7.48 3.85
CA LEU A 42 0.15 -6.65 2.82
C LEU A 42 1.30 -7.39 2.13
N ASP A 43 2.22 -7.98 2.91
CA ASP A 43 3.34 -8.75 2.37
C ASP A 43 2.87 -9.94 1.52
N ARG A 44 1.90 -10.71 2.02
CA ARG A 44 1.36 -11.87 1.27
C ARG A 44 0.64 -11.46 -0.01
N SER A 45 -0.05 -10.31 -0.02
CA SER A 45 -0.66 -9.77 -1.23
C SER A 45 0.40 -9.40 -2.27
N ASN A 46 1.48 -8.73 -1.86
CA ASN A 46 2.61 -8.40 -2.72
C ASN A 46 3.30 -9.67 -3.27
N ALA A 47 3.48 -10.68 -2.41
CA ALA A 47 4.03 -11.98 -2.83
C ALA A 47 3.11 -12.70 -3.82
N MET A 48 1.80 -12.66 -3.61
CA MET A 48 0.80 -13.22 -4.53
C MET A 48 0.84 -12.53 -5.89
N PHE A 49 0.84 -11.19 -5.91
CA PHE A 49 0.99 -10.40 -7.13
C PHE A 49 2.27 -10.79 -7.88
N THR A 50 3.40 -10.84 -7.18
CA THR A 50 4.70 -11.24 -7.73
C THR A 50 4.64 -12.62 -8.36
N LYS A 51 4.07 -13.59 -7.66
CA LYS A 51 3.91 -14.97 -8.13
C LYS A 51 3.08 -15.01 -9.41
N LEU A 52 1.90 -14.39 -9.41
CA LEU A 52 0.97 -14.40 -10.54
C LEU A 52 1.59 -13.80 -11.81
N VAL A 53 2.28 -12.66 -11.67
CA VAL A 53 2.96 -12.02 -12.81
C VAL A 53 4.10 -12.90 -13.32
N ASN A 54 4.96 -13.39 -12.44
CA ASN A 54 6.12 -14.21 -12.84
C ASN A 54 5.71 -15.52 -13.53
N GLU A 55 4.59 -16.12 -13.10
CA GLU A 55 4.04 -17.33 -13.74
C GLU A 55 3.39 -17.01 -15.09
N ARG A 56 2.60 -15.92 -15.19
CA ARG A 56 1.76 -15.64 -16.37
C ARG A 56 2.50 -14.88 -17.47
N ALA A 57 3.54 -14.13 -17.14
CA ALA A 57 4.28 -13.33 -18.13
C ALA A 57 5.22 -14.15 -19.02
N ALA A 58 5.28 -15.47 -18.85
CA ALA A 58 6.04 -16.41 -19.69
C ALA A 58 7.48 -15.96 -19.99
N GLY A 59 8.18 -15.43 -18.97
CA GLY A 59 9.56 -14.96 -19.11
C GLY A 59 9.75 -13.56 -19.71
N LYS A 60 8.69 -12.89 -20.17
CA LYS A 60 8.78 -11.51 -20.70
C LYS A 60 9.09 -10.49 -19.59
N VAL A 61 8.51 -10.70 -18.38
CA VAL A 61 8.73 -9.89 -17.20
C VAL A 61 9.05 -10.77 -16.01
N LYS A 62 9.92 -10.28 -15.13
CA LYS A 62 10.19 -10.84 -13.80
C LYS A 62 10.06 -9.75 -12.76
N ILE A 63 9.24 -9.97 -11.73
CA ILE A 63 9.20 -9.11 -10.56
C ILE A 63 10.16 -9.67 -9.51
N ASN A 64 11.02 -8.79 -8.99
CA ASN A 64 11.87 -9.02 -7.84
C ASN A 64 11.27 -8.29 -6.64
N PHE A 65 10.68 -9.01 -5.71
CA PHE A 65 10.05 -8.46 -4.52
C PHE A 65 11.06 -8.34 -3.38
N ILE A 66 11.28 -7.10 -2.90
CA ILE A 66 12.15 -6.75 -1.79
C ILE A 66 11.27 -6.37 -0.61
N GLN A 67 11.31 -7.18 0.45
CA GLN A 67 10.42 -7.11 1.61
C GLN A 67 11.03 -6.29 2.75
N GLY A 68 10.17 -5.74 3.63
CA GLY A 68 10.57 -5.29 4.97
C GLY A 68 11.50 -4.07 5.00
N GLU A 69 11.15 -2.96 4.38
CA GLU A 69 11.90 -1.67 4.39
C GLU A 69 13.38 -1.75 3.91
N GLN A 70 13.81 -2.82 3.25
CA GLN A 70 15.18 -2.94 2.75
C GLN A 70 15.53 -1.90 1.66
N LEU A 71 14.52 -1.32 1.01
CA LEU A 71 14.69 -0.25 0.03
C LEU A 71 14.55 1.15 0.65
N GLY A 72 14.33 1.24 1.95
CA GLY A 72 14.03 2.46 2.70
C GLY A 72 12.60 2.48 3.24
N ASN A 73 12.23 3.55 3.95
CA ASN A 73 10.87 3.74 4.43
C ASN A 73 9.91 4.04 3.27
N ASP A 74 8.60 4.05 3.55
CA ASP A 74 7.54 4.21 2.55
C ASP A 74 7.71 5.45 1.68
N VAL A 75 8.03 6.61 2.28
CA VAL A 75 8.26 7.87 1.55
C VAL A 75 9.43 7.72 0.58
N GLN A 76 10.54 7.14 1.03
CA GLN A 76 11.73 6.93 0.22
C GLN A 76 11.47 5.96 -0.94
N VAL A 77 10.72 4.88 -0.71
CA VAL A 77 10.37 3.90 -1.76
C VAL A 77 9.47 4.55 -2.82
N ILE A 78 8.47 5.34 -2.41
CA ILE A 78 7.58 6.03 -3.35
C ILE A 78 8.37 7.08 -4.16
N GLU A 79 9.28 7.83 -3.54
CA GLU A 79 10.15 8.76 -4.27
C GLU A 79 11.09 8.06 -5.26
N GLN A 80 11.63 6.91 -4.90
CA GLN A 80 12.41 6.05 -5.81
C GLN A 80 11.55 5.55 -6.97
N MET A 81 10.27 5.22 -6.71
CA MET A 81 9.33 4.80 -7.73
C MET A 81 9.01 5.95 -8.71
N MET A 82 8.83 7.18 -8.24
CA MET A 82 8.67 8.36 -9.11
C MET A 82 9.88 8.56 -10.04
N LYS A 83 11.07 8.29 -9.53
CA LYS A 83 12.35 8.39 -10.28
C LYS A 83 12.63 7.16 -11.16
N GLY A 84 11.86 6.07 -11.02
CA GLY A 84 12.03 4.82 -11.76
C GLY A 84 13.16 3.92 -11.25
N ALA A 85 13.72 4.17 -10.07
CA ALA A 85 14.72 3.29 -9.44
C ALA A 85 14.05 2.06 -8.80
N VAL A 86 12.88 2.23 -8.21
CA VAL A 86 11.94 1.18 -7.85
C VAL A 86 10.78 1.25 -8.83
N HIS A 87 10.19 0.12 -9.19
CA HIS A 87 9.17 0.10 -10.24
C HIS A 87 7.76 -0.02 -9.68
N ILE A 88 7.59 -0.79 -8.60
CA ILE A 88 6.28 -1.17 -8.04
C ILE A 88 6.34 -1.00 -6.52
N TYR A 89 5.22 -0.57 -5.96
CA TYR A 89 5.03 -0.46 -4.51
C TYR A 89 3.65 -0.96 -4.14
N GLY A 90 3.57 -1.77 -3.08
CA GLY A 90 2.32 -2.31 -2.55
C GLY A 90 2.21 -2.08 -1.05
N ASP A 91 1.28 -1.19 -0.65
CA ASP A 91 1.02 -0.82 0.75
C ASP A 91 -0.37 -0.16 0.88
N VAL A 92 -0.53 0.87 1.72
CA VAL A 92 -1.79 1.60 1.93
C VAL A 92 -1.86 2.89 1.09
N LEU A 93 -3.06 3.26 0.64
CA LEU A 93 -3.29 4.44 -0.22
C LEU A 93 -2.97 5.77 0.47
N ASP A 94 -3.03 5.82 1.78
CA ASP A 94 -2.86 7.01 2.60
C ASP A 94 -1.52 7.72 2.35
N TRP A 95 -0.48 6.97 1.98
CA TRP A 95 0.85 7.52 1.68
C TRP A 95 0.83 8.58 0.58
N TYR A 96 -0.08 8.43 -0.41
CA TYR A 96 -0.19 9.38 -1.53
C TYR A 96 -0.70 10.76 -1.11
N ALA A 97 -1.20 10.94 0.12
CA ALA A 97 -1.53 12.24 0.69
C ALA A 97 -0.33 13.22 0.73
N ASN A 98 0.89 12.70 0.71
CA ASN A 98 2.10 13.52 0.66
C ASN A 98 2.30 14.23 -0.68
N TRP A 99 1.63 13.78 -1.75
CA TRP A 99 1.79 14.31 -3.11
C TRP A 99 0.48 14.77 -3.75
N VAL A 100 -0.63 14.10 -3.43
CA VAL A 100 -1.98 14.46 -3.89
C VAL A 100 -2.88 14.62 -2.68
N LYS A 101 -3.27 15.86 -2.38
CA LYS A 101 -3.96 16.23 -1.15
C LYS A 101 -5.23 15.43 -0.89
N ASP A 102 -5.96 15.04 -1.93
CA ASP A 102 -7.25 14.35 -1.78
C ASP A 102 -7.08 12.93 -1.20
N TYR A 103 -5.89 12.33 -1.28
CA TYR A 103 -5.60 11.08 -0.57
C TYR A 103 -5.57 11.22 0.96
N ALA A 104 -5.52 12.46 1.47
CA ALA A 104 -5.59 12.73 2.91
C ALA A 104 -6.90 12.22 3.56
N VAL A 105 -7.97 12.08 2.80
CA VAL A 105 -9.24 11.51 3.29
C VAL A 105 -9.12 10.06 3.74
N PHE A 106 -8.19 9.29 3.18
CA PHE A 106 -7.92 7.90 3.62
C PHE A 106 -7.24 7.84 4.98
N ALA A 107 -6.54 8.91 5.36
CA ALA A 107 -5.84 9.05 6.64
C ALA A 107 -6.68 9.79 7.69
N TRP A 108 -7.92 10.20 7.39
CA TRP A 108 -8.82 10.85 8.34
C TRP A 108 -9.76 9.83 8.99
N GLY A 109 -9.80 9.80 10.30
CA GLY A 109 -10.58 8.83 11.06
C GLY A 109 -12.07 8.89 10.74
N PHE A 110 -12.71 7.73 10.70
CA PHE A 110 -14.15 7.54 10.51
C PHE A 110 -14.69 8.06 9.16
N THR A 111 -13.82 8.26 8.18
CA THR A 111 -14.23 8.62 6.81
C THR A 111 -15.07 7.52 6.18
N PHE A 112 -14.64 6.28 6.28
CA PHE A 112 -15.39 5.13 5.79
C PHE A 112 -16.15 4.44 6.91
N ARG A 113 -17.38 3.97 6.61
CA ARG A 113 -18.22 3.25 7.58
C ARG A 113 -17.74 1.82 7.82
N ASP A 114 -17.35 1.16 6.74
CA ASP A 114 -16.97 -0.24 6.68
C ASP A 114 -16.20 -0.54 5.38
N ASN A 115 -15.76 -1.78 5.22
CA ASN A 115 -15.04 -2.25 4.04
C ASN A 115 -15.87 -2.13 2.76
N ASP A 116 -17.18 -2.40 2.80
CA ASP A 116 -18.03 -2.33 1.63
C ASP A 116 -18.26 -0.89 1.17
N HIS A 117 -18.40 0.04 2.10
CA HIS A 117 -18.46 1.46 1.77
C HIS A 117 -17.15 1.95 1.14
N PHE A 118 -15.99 1.51 1.67
CA PHE A 118 -14.69 1.85 1.09
C PHE A 118 -14.56 1.25 -0.33
N GLN A 119 -14.93 -0.03 -0.51
CA GLN A 119 -14.89 -0.69 -1.81
C GLN A 119 -15.75 0.06 -2.85
N ARG A 120 -16.98 0.44 -2.50
CA ARG A 120 -17.83 1.23 -3.40
C ARG A 120 -17.22 2.57 -3.77
N PHE A 121 -16.55 3.25 -2.82
CA PHE A 121 -15.85 4.49 -3.13
C PHE A 121 -14.72 4.29 -4.14
N LEU A 122 -13.94 3.22 -4.04
CA LEU A 122 -12.87 2.89 -5.00
C LEU A 122 -13.40 2.70 -6.44
N GLU A 123 -14.68 2.41 -6.61
CA GLU A 123 -15.33 2.23 -7.93
C GLU A 123 -15.88 3.54 -8.51
N THR A 124 -15.95 4.61 -7.72
CA THR A 124 -16.49 5.90 -8.13
C THR A 124 -15.57 6.64 -9.12
N ASP A 125 -16.17 7.54 -9.91
CA ASP A 125 -15.42 8.45 -10.77
C ASP A 125 -14.58 9.46 -9.96
N THR A 126 -14.95 9.74 -8.72
CA THR A 126 -14.15 10.56 -7.80
C THR A 126 -12.79 9.89 -7.52
N PHE A 127 -12.79 8.61 -7.15
CA PHE A 127 -11.52 7.89 -6.94
C PHE A 127 -10.72 7.72 -8.23
N LYS A 128 -11.39 7.44 -9.36
CA LYS A 128 -10.71 7.37 -10.67
C LYS A 128 -10.02 8.69 -11.02
N ALA A 129 -10.64 9.83 -10.73
CA ALA A 129 -10.04 11.15 -10.95
C ALA A 129 -8.83 11.37 -10.03
N MET A 130 -8.89 10.96 -8.77
CA MET A 130 -7.76 11.01 -7.84
C MET A 130 -6.59 10.13 -8.33
N ALA A 131 -6.88 8.91 -8.80
CA ALA A 131 -5.87 8.00 -9.34
C ALA A 131 -5.23 8.56 -10.63
N GLU A 132 -6.03 9.22 -11.48
CA GLU A 132 -5.53 9.88 -12.67
C GLU A 132 -4.66 11.12 -12.34
N GLU A 133 -5.03 11.89 -11.31
CA GLU A 133 -4.20 12.99 -10.83
C GLU A 133 -2.84 12.51 -10.34
N LEU A 134 -2.80 11.42 -9.56
CA LEU A 134 -1.56 10.79 -9.09
C LEU A 134 -0.70 10.33 -10.27
N ARG A 135 -1.33 9.71 -11.29
CA ARG A 135 -0.64 9.27 -12.49
C ARG A 135 -0.10 10.45 -13.32
N ALA A 136 -0.92 11.44 -13.57
CA ALA A 136 -0.57 12.56 -14.45
C ALA A 136 0.49 13.47 -13.85
N LYS A 137 0.42 13.74 -12.52
CA LYS A 137 1.34 14.65 -11.85
C LYS A 137 2.63 14.00 -11.36
N HIS A 138 2.55 12.71 -10.97
CA HIS A 138 3.66 12.03 -10.28
C HIS A 138 4.12 10.76 -10.98
N GLY A 139 3.50 10.38 -12.12
CA GLY A 139 3.90 9.20 -12.88
C GLY A 139 3.64 7.88 -12.14
N LEU A 140 2.66 7.84 -11.22
CA LEU A 140 2.32 6.68 -10.42
C LEU A 140 0.94 6.16 -10.82
N ARG A 141 0.88 4.93 -11.34
CA ARG A 141 -0.33 4.26 -11.78
C ARG A 141 -0.79 3.23 -10.77
N ILE A 142 -1.94 3.44 -10.14
CA ILE A 142 -2.59 2.41 -9.32
C ILE A 142 -3.16 1.34 -10.25
N LEU A 143 -2.70 0.10 -10.11
CA LEU A 143 -3.20 -1.05 -10.87
C LEU A 143 -4.46 -1.65 -10.23
N ALA A 144 -4.48 -1.72 -8.92
CA ALA A 144 -5.63 -2.17 -8.13
C ALA A 144 -5.53 -1.67 -6.69
N ALA A 145 -6.68 -1.54 -6.03
CA ALA A 145 -6.80 -1.25 -4.61
C ALA A 145 -8.04 -1.94 -4.03
N ALA A 146 -8.01 -2.25 -2.73
CA ALA A 146 -9.12 -2.82 -1.98
C ALA A 146 -9.07 -2.36 -0.52
N PRO A 147 -10.19 -2.38 0.23
CA PRO A 147 -10.16 -2.26 1.69
C PRO A 147 -9.45 -3.46 2.32
N SER A 148 -8.89 -3.26 3.49
CA SER A 148 -8.16 -4.26 4.24
C SER A 148 -8.61 -4.27 5.71
N GLN A 149 -7.69 -4.42 6.64
CA GLN A 149 -7.96 -4.57 8.07
C GLN A 149 -8.28 -3.22 8.75
N PRO A 150 -9.00 -3.25 9.89
CA PRO A 150 -9.14 -2.07 10.73
C PRO A 150 -7.79 -1.67 11.33
N ARG A 151 -7.62 -0.37 11.54
CA ARG A 151 -6.52 0.17 12.33
C ARG A 151 -6.98 0.37 13.77
N VAL A 152 -6.15 -0.09 14.71
CA VAL A 152 -6.44 -0.09 16.14
C VAL A 152 -5.35 0.66 16.91
N LEU A 153 -5.66 1.09 18.13
CA LEU A 153 -4.74 1.81 18.98
C LEU A 153 -4.06 0.85 19.96
N PHE A 154 -2.74 0.97 20.07
CA PHE A 154 -1.89 0.31 21.06
C PHE A 154 -1.34 1.36 22.02
N ALA A 155 -1.49 1.17 23.33
CA ALA A 155 -0.97 2.12 24.31
C ALA A 155 -0.46 1.41 25.57
N LYS A 156 0.37 2.11 26.33
CA LYS A 156 0.86 1.66 27.65
C LYS A 156 -0.22 1.72 28.73
N LYS A 157 -1.20 2.59 28.56
CA LYS A 157 -2.35 2.78 29.45
C LYS A 157 -3.64 2.57 28.71
N ALA A 158 -4.67 2.14 29.42
CA ALA A 158 -6.01 2.01 28.84
C ALA A 158 -6.55 3.37 28.40
N VAL A 159 -7.19 3.39 27.24
CA VAL A 159 -7.91 4.53 26.68
C VAL A 159 -9.35 4.08 26.46
N ASN A 160 -10.31 4.74 27.11
CA ASN A 160 -11.74 4.45 26.97
C ASN A 160 -12.48 5.60 26.30
N THR A 161 -11.97 6.82 26.43
CA THR A 161 -12.55 8.05 25.88
C THR A 161 -11.45 8.92 25.26
N PRO A 162 -11.78 9.91 24.40
CA PRO A 162 -10.80 10.88 23.90
C PRO A 162 -10.09 11.67 25.01
N ALA A 163 -10.70 11.84 26.19
CA ALA A 163 -10.06 12.52 27.31
C ALA A 163 -8.83 11.79 27.84
N ASP A 164 -8.83 10.45 27.78
CA ASP A 164 -7.71 9.61 28.21
C ASP A 164 -6.48 9.76 27.29
N LEU A 165 -6.63 10.39 26.13
CA LEU A 165 -5.57 10.65 25.16
C LEU A 165 -4.79 11.93 25.49
N SER A 166 -5.22 12.71 26.48
CA SER A 166 -4.51 13.94 26.86
C SER A 166 -3.05 13.62 27.23
N ASP A 167 -2.14 14.40 26.63
CA ASP A 167 -0.69 14.29 26.82
C ASP A 167 -0.02 12.96 26.37
N VAL A 168 -0.77 12.03 25.79
CA VAL A 168 -0.21 10.78 25.24
C VAL A 168 0.72 11.12 24.08
N LYS A 169 1.98 10.69 24.16
CA LYS A 169 2.95 10.76 23.07
C LYS A 169 2.58 9.72 22.02
N MET A 170 1.85 10.14 21.02
CA MET A 170 1.29 9.26 19.99
C MET A 170 2.20 9.18 18.78
N ARG A 171 2.61 7.98 18.38
CA ARG A 171 3.26 7.76 17.10
C ARG A 171 2.27 7.91 15.95
N VAL A 172 2.67 8.63 14.93
CA VAL A 172 1.97 8.66 13.64
C VAL A 172 2.94 8.41 12.50
N PRO A 173 2.46 7.91 11.34
CA PRO A 173 3.28 7.83 10.13
C PRO A 173 3.65 9.21 9.59
N GLU A 174 4.55 9.28 8.62
CA GLU A 174 5.01 10.53 8.00
C GLU A 174 3.97 11.14 7.05
N ILE A 175 2.72 11.25 7.52
CA ILE A 175 1.57 11.81 6.81
C ILE A 175 0.93 12.88 7.69
N LYS A 176 0.82 14.11 7.16
CA LYS A 176 0.32 15.27 7.90
C LYS A 176 -1.08 15.04 8.47
N THR A 177 -1.94 14.34 7.74
CA THR A 177 -3.33 14.12 8.16
C THR A 177 -3.42 13.25 9.41
N TYR A 178 -2.57 12.24 9.57
CA TYR A 178 -2.53 11.46 10.82
C TYR A 178 -2.11 12.32 12.01
N LEU A 179 -1.14 13.21 11.82
CA LEU A 179 -0.74 14.15 12.87
C LEU A 179 -1.94 15.02 13.29
N ASN A 180 -2.65 15.60 12.34
CA ASN A 180 -3.83 16.43 12.60
C ASN A 180 -4.95 15.63 13.29
N LEU A 181 -5.23 14.38 12.83
CA LEU A 181 -6.25 13.52 13.43
C LEU A 181 -5.95 13.26 14.91
N TRP A 182 -4.75 12.78 15.22
CA TRP A 182 -4.40 12.41 16.58
C TRP A 182 -4.23 13.64 17.49
N GLN A 183 -3.80 14.78 16.95
CA GLN A 183 -3.83 16.05 17.65
C GLN A 183 -5.28 16.50 17.94
N THR A 184 -6.19 16.37 17.00
CA THR A 184 -7.63 16.62 17.18
C THR A 184 -8.20 15.72 18.27
N LEU A 185 -7.82 14.45 18.33
CA LEU A 185 -8.26 13.53 19.36
C LEU A 185 -7.67 13.87 20.76
N GLY A 186 -6.61 14.67 20.85
CA GLY A 186 -6.06 15.18 22.12
C GLY A 186 -4.65 14.74 22.45
N THR A 187 -3.98 14.00 21.56
CA THR A 187 -2.62 13.50 21.80
C THR A 187 -1.54 14.52 21.49
N LYS A 188 -0.30 14.19 21.84
CA LYS A 188 0.93 14.84 21.36
C LYS A 188 1.58 13.93 20.28
N PRO A 189 1.19 14.08 19.00
CA PRO A 189 1.66 13.18 17.96
C PRO A 189 3.08 13.51 17.52
N ALA A 190 3.86 12.46 17.26
CA ALA A 190 5.20 12.52 16.70
C ALA A 190 5.33 11.52 15.53
N ARG A 191 6.02 11.94 14.45
CA ARG A 191 6.31 11.08 13.31
C ARG A 191 7.46 10.16 13.63
N VAL A 192 7.25 8.86 13.44
CA VAL A 192 8.27 7.82 13.64
C VAL A 192 8.10 6.78 12.53
N ALA A 193 9.19 6.38 11.88
CA ALA A 193 9.19 5.34 10.86
C ALA A 193 8.65 4.01 11.41
N TRP A 194 8.01 3.18 10.57
CA TRP A 194 7.33 1.97 11.04
C TRP A 194 8.27 1.00 11.77
N ALA A 195 9.47 0.76 11.23
CA ALA A 195 10.46 -0.12 11.83
C ALA A 195 10.95 0.33 13.22
N GLU A 196 10.82 1.62 13.55
CA GLU A 196 11.28 2.20 14.82
C GLU A 196 10.21 2.19 15.91
N VAL A 197 8.93 1.90 15.57
CA VAL A 197 7.79 2.04 16.48
C VAL A 197 7.91 1.13 17.70
N PHE A 198 8.26 -0.15 17.50
CA PHE A 198 8.40 -1.10 18.62
C PHE A 198 9.44 -0.61 19.64
N LEU A 199 10.60 -0.16 19.17
CA LEU A 199 11.65 0.35 20.04
C LEU A 199 11.21 1.66 20.74
N GLY A 200 10.55 2.57 20.01
CA GLY A 200 9.99 3.80 20.56
C GLY A 200 8.96 3.56 21.66
N LEU A 201 8.07 2.57 21.49
CA LEU A 201 7.15 2.12 22.52
C LEU A 201 7.90 1.54 23.71
N LYS A 202 8.85 0.62 23.50
CA LYS A 202 9.59 -0.06 24.56
C LYS A 202 10.40 0.90 25.41
N THR A 203 11.07 1.86 24.81
CA THR A 203 11.93 2.85 25.49
C THR A 203 11.17 4.04 26.10
N GLY A 204 9.90 4.27 25.72
CA GLY A 204 9.11 5.38 26.22
C GLY A 204 9.29 6.70 25.48
N VAL A 205 9.93 6.65 24.31
CA VAL A 205 9.95 7.81 23.38
C VAL A 205 8.53 8.14 22.94
N ILE A 206 7.72 7.10 22.71
CA ILE A 206 6.28 7.18 22.47
C ILE A 206 5.52 6.31 23.48
N ASP A 207 4.28 6.70 23.78
CA ASP A 207 3.39 6.00 24.73
C ASP A 207 2.34 5.16 24.03
N ALA A 208 2.03 5.50 22.78
CA ALA A 208 1.02 4.85 21.96
C ALA A 208 1.39 4.88 20.48
N ALA A 209 0.84 3.92 19.73
CA ALA A 209 0.89 3.82 18.29
C ALA A 209 -0.40 3.23 17.75
N GLU A 210 -0.68 3.39 16.47
CA GLU A 210 -1.80 2.79 15.78
C GLU A 210 -1.33 2.06 14.52
N GLY A 211 -2.13 1.18 14.00
CA GLY A 211 -1.82 0.50 12.75
C GLY A 211 -2.84 -0.57 12.38
N PRO A 212 -2.72 -1.11 11.15
CA PRO A 212 -3.49 -2.29 10.76
C PRO A 212 -3.19 -3.42 11.73
N ILE A 213 -4.22 -4.12 12.17
CA ILE A 213 -4.11 -5.01 13.34
C ILE A 213 -3.09 -6.14 13.16
N SER A 214 -3.01 -6.77 11.98
CA SER A 214 -2.04 -7.84 11.75
C SER A 214 -0.61 -7.32 11.59
N SER A 215 -0.43 -6.17 10.93
CA SER A 215 0.88 -5.52 10.78
C SER A 215 1.45 -5.12 12.14
N ALA A 216 0.63 -4.51 12.99
CA ALA A 216 1.02 -4.14 14.35
C ALA A 216 1.29 -5.36 15.24
N TYR A 217 0.56 -6.47 15.06
CA TYR A 217 0.85 -7.73 15.74
C TYR A 217 2.22 -8.29 15.31
N ALA A 218 2.47 -8.38 14.01
CA ALA A 218 3.75 -8.84 13.46
C ALA A 218 4.93 -7.96 13.93
N ALA A 219 4.72 -6.65 14.01
CA ALA A 219 5.68 -5.69 14.59
C ALA A 219 5.73 -5.71 16.12
N LYS A 220 4.97 -6.59 16.80
CA LYS A 220 4.96 -6.83 18.24
C LYS A 220 4.58 -5.62 19.09
N PHE A 221 3.76 -4.70 18.57
CA PHE A 221 3.36 -3.50 19.31
C PHE A 221 2.69 -3.85 20.64
N HIS A 222 1.86 -4.89 20.68
CA HIS A 222 1.18 -5.38 21.89
C HIS A 222 2.15 -5.82 23.02
N GLN A 223 3.39 -6.22 22.69
CA GLN A 223 4.40 -6.59 23.70
C GLN A 223 5.03 -5.36 24.37
N ALA A 224 5.05 -4.21 23.69
CA ALA A 224 5.59 -2.95 24.22
C ALA A 224 4.51 -2.00 24.74
N ALA A 225 3.28 -2.13 24.23
CA ALA A 225 2.09 -1.35 24.55
C ALA A 225 0.88 -2.30 24.67
N PRO A 226 0.69 -2.96 25.82
CA PRO A 226 -0.19 -4.11 25.96
C PRO A 226 -1.69 -3.78 26.00
N MET A 227 -2.08 -2.50 26.07
CA MET A 227 -3.48 -2.10 25.97
C MET A 227 -3.84 -1.93 24.49
N VAL A 228 -4.72 -2.78 23.98
CA VAL A 228 -5.16 -2.81 22.58
C VAL A 228 -6.61 -2.34 22.52
N MET A 229 -6.83 -1.11 22.10
CA MET A 229 -8.15 -0.50 21.97
C MET A 229 -8.69 -0.70 20.56
N ARG A 230 -9.84 -1.37 20.45
CA ARG A 230 -10.57 -1.56 19.19
C ARG A 230 -11.25 -0.25 18.78
N THR A 231 -10.43 0.74 18.50
CA THR A 231 -10.91 2.05 17.99
C THR A 231 -11.49 1.91 16.57
N ASP A 232 -10.96 1.00 15.77
CA ASP A 232 -11.32 0.76 14.38
C ASP A 232 -11.59 2.08 13.66
N HIS A 233 -10.73 3.07 13.94
CA HIS A 233 -10.90 4.47 13.54
C HIS A 233 -10.66 4.69 12.05
N LEU A 234 -10.00 3.75 11.39
CA LEU A 234 -9.76 3.72 9.97
C LEU A 234 -9.93 2.30 9.44
N VAL A 235 -10.51 2.19 8.25
CA VAL A 235 -10.39 1.03 7.38
C VAL A 235 -9.11 1.21 6.59
N SER A 236 -8.14 0.32 6.78
CA SER A 236 -6.91 0.33 5.99
C SER A 236 -7.18 -0.10 4.55
N SER A 237 -6.26 0.19 3.66
CA SER A 237 -6.31 -0.25 2.27
C SER A 237 -5.18 -1.22 1.96
N ILE A 238 -5.26 -1.81 0.79
CA ILE A 238 -4.21 -2.56 0.13
C ILE A 238 -4.20 -2.16 -1.33
N HIS A 239 -3.05 -1.87 -1.90
CA HIS A 239 -2.94 -1.48 -3.29
C HIS A 239 -1.66 -2.00 -3.94
N ILE A 240 -1.67 -2.07 -5.27
CA ILE A 240 -0.47 -2.24 -6.10
C ILE A 240 -0.38 -1.03 -7.02
N THR A 241 0.72 -0.29 -6.93
CA THR A 241 1.02 0.87 -7.78
C THR A 241 2.33 0.64 -8.52
N ILE A 242 2.41 1.10 -9.76
CA ILE A 242 3.58 1.00 -10.61
C ILE A 242 3.99 2.36 -11.18
N ASN A 243 5.28 2.57 -11.42
CA ASN A 243 5.76 3.68 -12.22
C ASN A 243 5.11 3.63 -13.61
N ASP A 244 4.39 4.69 -14.01
CA ASP A 244 3.59 4.70 -15.23
C ASP A 244 4.45 4.52 -16.50
N LYS A 245 5.65 5.10 -16.54
CA LYS A 245 6.59 4.94 -17.66
C LYS A 245 7.06 3.48 -17.77
N ALA A 246 7.38 2.84 -16.66
CA ALA A 246 7.75 1.44 -16.66
C ALA A 246 6.59 0.55 -17.13
N PHE A 247 5.36 0.84 -16.68
CA PHE A 247 4.16 0.13 -17.12
C PHE A 247 3.92 0.27 -18.62
N GLN A 248 4.01 1.48 -19.16
CA GLN A 248 3.77 1.74 -20.59
C GLN A 248 4.85 1.15 -21.50
N ALA A 249 6.05 0.91 -20.99
CA ALA A 249 7.12 0.24 -21.74
C ALA A 249 6.89 -1.28 -21.90
N LEU A 250 5.94 -1.86 -21.14
CA LEU A 250 5.62 -3.28 -21.25
C LEU A 250 4.76 -3.57 -22.48
N PRO A 251 4.87 -4.77 -23.08
CA PRO A 251 3.94 -5.24 -24.10
C PRO A 251 2.49 -5.24 -23.59
N ALA A 252 1.52 -5.00 -24.47
CA ALA A 252 0.10 -4.86 -24.10
C ALA A 252 -0.48 -6.08 -23.38
N ASP A 253 -0.06 -7.30 -23.77
CA ASP A 253 -0.44 -8.55 -23.11
C ASP A 253 0.12 -8.62 -21.68
N VAL A 254 1.35 -8.16 -21.47
CA VAL A 254 1.97 -8.09 -20.14
C VAL A 254 1.30 -7.02 -19.27
N GLN A 255 0.95 -5.84 -19.83
CA GLN A 255 0.19 -4.82 -19.12
C GLN A 255 -1.15 -5.40 -18.60
N LYS A 256 -1.84 -6.18 -19.42
CA LYS A 256 -3.07 -6.85 -19.01
C LYS A 256 -2.81 -7.84 -17.87
N ILE A 257 -1.77 -8.66 -17.97
CA ILE A 257 -1.38 -9.61 -16.90
C ILE A 257 -1.09 -8.85 -15.60
N MET A 258 -0.39 -7.72 -15.64
CA MET A 258 -0.10 -6.88 -14.47
C MET A 258 -1.38 -6.39 -13.78
N VAL A 259 -2.33 -5.87 -14.56
CA VAL A 259 -3.61 -5.37 -14.02
C VAL A 259 -4.43 -6.51 -13.43
N ASP A 260 -4.56 -7.62 -14.14
CA ASP A 260 -5.35 -8.78 -13.69
C ASP A 260 -4.74 -9.40 -12.43
N ALA A 261 -3.41 -9.58 -12.39
CA ALA A 261 -2.70 -10.07 -11.22
C ALA A 261 -2.82 -9.13 -10.01
N ALA A 262 -2.76 -7.82 -10.22
CA ALA A 262 -2.95 -6.84 -9.16
C ALA A 262 -4.37 -6.92 -8.57
N ARG A 263 -5.39 -6.98 -9.41
CA ARG A 263 -6.80 -7.13 -8.98
C ARG A 263 -7.00 -8.42 -8.19
N GLU A 264 -6.47 -9.53 -8.69
CA GLU A 264 -6.57 -10.84 -8.03
C GLU A 264 -5.86 -10.84 -6.68
N SER A 265 -4.66 -10.25 -6.59
CA SER A 265 -3.87 -10.22 -5.36
C SER A 265 -4.50 -9.35 -4.26
N VAL A 266 -5.02 -8.16 -4.60
CA VAL A 266 -5.69 -7.30 -3.60
C VAL A 266 -7.04 -7.87 -3.17
N ALA A 267 -7.80 -8.49 -4.08
CA ALA A 267 -9.04 -9.18 -3.76
C ALA A 267 -8.78 -10.40 -2.85
N TRP A 268 -7.72 -11.16 -3.13
CA TRP A 268 -7.28 -12.24 -2.27
C TRP A 268 -6.82 -11.73 -0.90
N GLY A 269 -6.06 -10.62 -0.86
CA GLY A 269 -5.59 -10.01 0.38
C GLY A 269 -6.71 -9.49 1.29
N ARG A 270 -7.82 -9.06 0.71
CA ARG A 270 -9.01 -8.62 1.46
C ARG A 270 -9.62 -9.76 2.30
N GLN A 271 -9.76 -10.96 1.73
CA GLN A 271 -10.42 -12.09 2.41
C GLN A 271 -9.72 -12.52 3.71
N PRO A 272 -8.40 -12.82 3.72
CA PRO A 272 -7.71 -13.15 4.97
C PRO A 272 -7.67 -11.95 5.92
N ALA A 273 -7.66 -10.70 5.44
CA ALA A 273 -7.65 -9.53 6.29
C ALA A 273 -8.88 -9.46 7.22
N GLU A 274 -10.04 -9.77 6.71
CA GLU A 274 -11.28 -9.82 7.51
C GLU A 274 -11.29 -11.01 8.49
N ALA A 275 -10.96 -12.22 8.00
CA ALA A 275 -10.98 -13.43 8.80
C ALA A 275 -9.90 -13.47 9.89
N GLU A 276 -8.71 -12.95 9.61
CA GLU A 276 -7.59 -13.00 10.55
C GLU A 276 -7.69 -11.96 11.68
N THR A 277 -8.55 -10.94 11.55
CA THR A 277 -8.66 -9.87 12.55
C THR A 277 -8.95 -10.45 13.95
N GLU A 278 -9.94 -11.30 14.07
CA GLU A 278 -10.32 -11.89 15.37
C GLU A 278 -9.30 -12.93 15.87
N ASP A 279 -8.67 -13.68 14.96
CA ASP A 279 -7.58 -14.59 15.31
C ASP A 279 -6.36 -13.84 15.86
N VAL A 280 -6.01 -12.71 15.25
CA VAL A 280 -4.91 -11.85 15.72
C VAL A 280 -5.23 -11.24 17.07
N VAL A 281 -6.47 -10.77 17.29
CA VAL A 281 -6.95 -10.28 18.58
C VAL A 281 -6.80 -11.35 19.66
N LYS A 282 -7.21 -12.58 19.36
CA LYS A 282 -7.07 -13.71 20.28
C LYS A 282 -5.61 -14.01 20.59
N LYS A 283 -4.74 -14.06 19.57
CA LYS A 283 -3.28 -14.29 19.78
C LYS A 283 -2.67 -13.22 20.67
N MET A 284 -2.99 -11.94 20.44
CA MET A 284 -2.50 -10.86 21.31
C MET A 284 -2.95 -11.05 22.75
N ALA A 285 -4.22 -11.46 22.98
CA ALA A 285 -4.75 -11.71 24.31
C ALA A 285 -4.05 -12.91 24.98
N ASP A 286 -3.84 -14.00 24.25
CA ASP A 286 -3.11 -15.19 24.72
C ASP A 286 -1.64 -14.84 25.07
N GLU A 287 -1.04 -13.85 24.42
CA GLU A 287 0.29 -13.30 24.70
C GLU A 287 0.28 -12.21 25.81
N GLY A 288 -0.86 -11.98 26.46
CA GLY A 288 -0.97 -11.10 27.63
C GLY A 288 -1.43 -9.66 27.35
N ALA A 289 -1.80 -9.33 26.11
CA ALA A 289 -2.39 -8.05 25.81
C ALA A 289 -3.82 -7.95 26.36
N LYS A 290 -4.21 -6.74 26.77
CA LYS A 290 -5.58 -6.45 27.24
C LYS A 290 -6.37 -5.82 26.09
N ILE A 291 -7.32 -6.58 25.58
CA ILE A 291 -8.18 -6.13 24.48
C ILE A 291 -9.34 -5.32 25.07
N ILE A 292 -9.45 -4.07 24.64
CA ILE A 292 -10.45 -3.11 25.13
C ILE A 292 -11.42 -2.79 23.97
N LYS A 293 -12.67 -3.24 24.14
CA LYS A 293 -13.79 -2.79 23.30
C LYS A 293 -14.33 -1.51 23.90
N LEU A 294 -14.17 -0.40 23.21
CA LEU A 294 -14.62 0.92 23.66
C LEU A 294 -15.82 1.41 22.84
N ASP A 295 -16.53 2.41 23.38
CA ASP A 295 -17.48 3.19 22.59
C ASP A 295 -16.69 4.10 21.62
N ARG A 296 -16.87 3.87 20.33
CA ARG A 296 -16.20 4.64 19.26
C ARG A 296 -16.88 5.98 18.97
N GLY A 297 -18.13 6.15 19.42
CA GLY A 297 -18.92 7.35 19.16
C GLY A 297 -18.18 8.65 19.52
N PRO A 298 -17.71 8.83 20.76
CA PRO A 298 -17.00 10.05 21.17
C PRO A 298 -15.74 10.36 20.34
N PHE A 299 -15.03 9.34 19.86
CA PHE A 299 -13.87 9.52 18.97
C PHE A 299 -14.31 9.95 17.57
N ALA A 300 -15.35 9.31 17.04
CA ALA A 300 -15.92 9.65 15.75
C ALA A 300 -16.48 11.07 15.74
N ASP A 301 -17.25 11.44 16.74
CA ASP A 301 -17.86 12.78 16.87
C ASP A 301 -16.78 13.86 16.87
N LYS A 302 -15.69 13.65 17.60
CA LYS A 302 -14.57 14.60 17.67
C LYS A 302 -13.82 14.72 16.34
N ALA A 303 -13.60 13.61 15.63
CA ALA A 303 -12.97 13.61 14.32
C ALA A 303 -13.88 14.26 13.26
N ILE A 304 -15.18 13.92 13.26
CA ILE A 304 -16.16 14.44 12.30
C ILE A 304 -16.38 15.96 12.51
N ALA A 305 -16.43 16.43 13.76
CA ALA A 305 -16.57 17.86 14.05
C ALA A 305 -15.42 18.73 13.51
N ALA A 306 -14.26 18.13 13.24
CA ALA A 306 -13.10 18.85 12.70
C ALA A 306 -13.03 18.87 11.17
N VAL A 307 -13.92 18.14 10.47
CA VAL A 307 -13.88 17.99 9.00
C VAL A 307 -13.96 19.34 8.28
N ASP A 308 -14.87 20.21 8.67
CA ASP A 308 -15.05 21.53 8.02
C ASP A 308 -13.80 22.39 8.18
N ALA A 309 -13.14 22.34 9.33
CA ALA A 309 -11.88 23.04 9.57
C ALA A 309 -10.76 22.48 8.68
N MET A 310 -10.67 21.14 8.57
CA MET A 310 -9.69 20.46 7.71
C MET A 310 -9.88 20.80 6.24
N GLU A 311 -11.12 20.85 5.76
CA GLU A 311 -11.43 21.27 4.37
C GLU A 311 -11.07 22.74 4.13
N LYS A 312 -11.42 23.62 5.07
CA LYS A 312 -11.08 25.06 5.02
C LYS A 312 -9.56 25.27 4.98
N ASP A 313 -8.81 24.48 5.73
CA ASP A 313 -7.35 24.52 5.75
C ASP A 313 -6.70 23.83 4.53
N GLY A 314 -7.53 23.31 3.60
CA GLY A 314 -7.08 22.73 2.34
C GLY A 314 -6.47 21.35 2.46
N ALA A 315 -6.78 20.59 3.52
CA ALA A 315 -6.29 19.23 3.72
C ALA A 315 -6.71 18.29 2.57
N TRP A 316 -7.90 18.51 2.03
CA TRP A 316 -8.42 17.89 0.81
C TRP A 316 -9.34 18.87 0.08
N SER A 317 -9.85 18.48 -1.08
CA SER A 317 -10.76 19.31 -1.87
C SER A 317 -12.12 19.48 -1.18
N ALA A 318 -12.67 20.70 -1.22
CA ALA A 318 -13.92 21.04 -0.58
C ALA A 318 -15.06 20.10 -1.02
N GLY A 319 -15.82 19.59 -0.06
CA GLY A 319 -16.93 18.66 -0.26
C GLY A 319 -16.51 17.21 -0.58
N LEU A 320 -15.22 16.90 -0.64
CA LEU A 320 -14.77 15.53 -0.93
C LEU A 320 -15.19 14.55 0.17
N TRP A 321 -14.99 14.91 1.44
CA TRP A 321 -15.39 14.06 2.56
C TRP A 321 -16.89 13.77 2.54
N LYS A 322 -17.71 14.78 2.25
CA LYS A 322 -19.16 14.59 2.11
C LYS A 322 -19.49 13.66 0.95
N LYS A 323 -18.85 13.79 -0.23
CA LYS A 323 -19.06 12.87 -1.37
C LYS A 323 -18.76 11.42 -1.00
N ILE A 324 -17.69 11.20 -0.22
CA ILE A 324 -17.36 9.86 0.28
C ILE A 324 -18.47 9.36 1.19
N ARG A 325 -18.89 10.13 2.17
CA ARG A 325 -19.93 9.73 3.12
C ARG A 325 -21.28 9.44 2.46
N ASP A 326 -21.59 10.13 1.38
CA ASP A 326 -22.83 9.97 0.60
C ASP A 326 -22.78 8.77 -0.38
N THR A 327 -21.63 8.15 -0.59
CA THR A 327 -21.49 6.93 -1.40
C THR A 327 -22.32 5.80 -0.79
N LYS A 328 -23.27 5.26 -1.59
CA LYS A 328 -24.25 4.24 -1.16
C LYS A 328 -23.73 2.84 -1.33
#